data_9e8ef7f10f9f37d97512c232421589b1
#
_entry.id   9e8ef7f10f9f37d97512c232421589b1
#
_cell.length_a   1.000
_cell.length_b   1.000
_cell.length_c   1.000
_cell.angle_alpha   90.00
_cell.angle_beta   90.00
_cell.angle_gamma   90.00
#
_symmetry.space_group_name_H-M   'P 1'
#
loop_
_entity.id
_entity.type
_entity.pdbx_description
1 polymer ?
#
loop_
_entity_poly.entity_id
_entity_poly.type
_entity_poly.pdbx_seq_one_letter_code
_entity_poly.pdbx_strand_id
1 'polypeptide(L)'
;MVPQIAFEVLTGIRDAASMLTGAIRRRFQAEIATKYCNASPRQTESWFGFNRHAVKRGLLEKESGKTLRNSPERRGRPKVEVKQPQLAQLTDKALSETAQMDPKFQTSIAYTRVTGRQLRESIALAIGIPVWKLPVSRTMRRLMNRRGFSLRKVRKTQPLKKIAQTDSIFDNVNEAHQRAANDPSILRISIDNKAKVKVGPFSRGGSSRKASERRAADHDMATCPLLVPCGILEIVSGQLTIGFGQGTSTSDTVADNLEQWWSDRKAVQPHIRKLMIDLDNGKYNAIERCWGALEKHWNGTLLTTIPIVLSWAQSMTWKGIRPIVRMLHGVYRRGVKLSKAEYAPTAARLQRTVNIEKWSVNISPQLFSTT
;
A
#
# COMPACT_ATOMS: atom_id res chain seq x y z
N MET A 1 32.03 -34.92 -49.02
CA MET A 1 33.00 -33.84 -49.26
C MET A 1 32.66 -32.68 -48.35
N VAL A 2 33.59 -32.23 -47.53
CA VAL A 2 33.43 -31.03 -46.68
C VAL A 2 33.63 -29.85 -47.65
N PRO A 3 32.68 -28.93 -47.83
CA PRO A 3 32.95 -27.74 -48.63
C PRO A 3 34.06 -26.96 -47.96
N GLN A 4 35.13 -26.65 -48.71
CA GLN A 4 36.19 -25.74 -48.27
C GLN A 4 35.63 -24.31 -48.20
N ILE A 5 34.94 -24.01 -47.11
CA ILE A 5 34.46 -22.65 -46.82
C ILE A 5 35.60 -21.94 -46.06
N ALA A 6 36.06 -20.81 -46.61
CA ALA A 6 37.07 -20.00 -45.94
C ALA A 6 36.61 -19.60 -44.51
N PHE A 7 37.53 -19.60 -43.56
CA PHE A 7 37.23 -19.31 -42.16
C PHE A 7 36.53 -17.95 -41.98
N GLU A 8 36.93 -16.94 -42.75
CA GLU A 8 36.34 -15.61 -42.74
C GLU A 8 34.86 -15.62 -43.13
N VAL A 9 34.48 -16.45 -44.15
CA VAL A 9 33.09 -16.61 -44.57
C VAL A 9 32.26 -17.30 -43.52
N LEU A 10 32.82 -18.32 -42.84
CA LEU A 10 32.19 -18.99 -41.69
C LEU A 10 31.88 -18.04 -40.55
N THR A 11 32.86 -17.19 -40.23
CA THR A 11 32.74 -16.19 -39.16
C THR A 11 31.69 -15.16 -39.56
N GLY A 12 31.74 -14.60 -40.76
CA GLY A 12 30.75 -13.65 -41.25
C GLY A 12 29.31 -14.18 -41.22
N ILE A 13 29.09 -15.47 -41.57
CA ILE A 13 27.78 -16.13 -41.51
C ILE A 13 27.31 -16.27 -40.03
N ARG A 14 28.19 -16.61 -39.10
CA ARG A 14 27.87 -16.69 -37.68
C ARG A 14 27.49 -15.32 -37.10
N ASP A 15 28.25 -14.30 -37.43
CA ASP A 15 27.99 -12.93 -36.99
C ASP A 15 26.66 -12.42 -37.54
N ALA A 16 26.39 -12.61 -38.84
CA ALA A 16 25.10 -12.27 -39.42
C ALA A 16 23.94 -12.99 -38.74
N ALA A 17 24.10 -14.28 -38.42
CA ALA A 17 23.09 -15.04 -37.70
C ALA A 17 22.88 -14.52 -36.25
N SER A 18 23.92 -13.98 -35.62
CA SER A 18 23.84 -13.44 -34.28
C SER A 18 23.01 -12.15 -34.18
N MET A 19 23.04 -11.34 -35.23
CA MET A 19 22.27 -10.10 -35.35
C MET A 19 20.76 -10.34 -35.58
N LEU A 20 20.39 -11.54 -35.99
CA LEU A 20 18.99 -11.90 -36.28
C LEU A 20 18.33 -12.56 -35.07
N THR A 21 17.01 -12.41 -34.95
CA THR A 21 16.22 -12.98 -33.84
C THR A 21 14.98 -13.72 -34.37
N GLY A 22 14.42 -14.62 -33.55
CA GLY A 22 13.12 -15.24 -33.76
C GLY A 22 13.02 -16.04 -35.06
N ALA A 23 11.96 -15.82 -35.82
CA ALA A 23 11.69 -16.52 -37.10
C ALA A 23 12.69 -16.14 -38.21
N ILE A 24 13.12 -14.88 -38.24
CA ILE A 24 14.07 -14.37 -39.22
C ILE A 24 15.40 -15.10 -39.06
N ARG A 25 15.90 -15.27 -37.85
CA ARG A 25 17.11 -16.03 -37.56
C ARG A 25 16.99 -17.49 -38.03
N ARG A 26 15.85 -18.14 -37.72
CA ARG A 26 15.62 -19.54 -38.10
C ARG A 26 15.56 -19.71 -39.62
N ARG A 27 14.91 -18.77 -40.32
CA ARG A 27 14.84 -18.77 -41.79
C ARG A 27 16.23 -18.62 -42.38
N PHE A 28 17.04 -17.68 -41.91
CA PHE A 28 18.42 -17.51 -42.34
C PHE A 28 19.23 -18.79 -42.12
N GLN A 29 19.15 -19.39 -40.91
CA GLN A 29 19.84 -20.64 -40.61
C GLN A 29 19.38 -21.81 -41.49
N ALA A 30 18.12 -21.88 -41.89
CA ALA A 30 17.60 -22.86 -42.80
C ALA A 30 18.12 -22.65 -44.23
N GLU A 31 18.26 -21.41 -44.70
CA GLU A 31 18.87 -21.10 -45.99
C GLU A 31 20.33 -21.54 -46.02
N ILE A 32 21.10 -21.25 -44.99
CA ILE A 32 22.49 -21.69 -44.86
C ILE A 32 22.59 -23.24 -44.85
N ALA A 33 21.68 -23.89 -44.09
CA ALA A 33 21.60 -25.35 -44.05
C ALA A 33 21.32 -25.96 -45.44
N THR A 34 20.40 -25.38 -46.18
CA THR A 34 20.05 -25.83 -47.57
C THR A 34 21.23 -25.63 -48.49
N LYS A 35 21.88 -24.47 -48.44
CA LYS A 35 22.93 -24.10 -49.38
C LYS A 35 24.24 -24.86 -49.19
N TYR A 36 24.63 -25.09 -47.89
CA TYR A 36 25.96 -25.60 -47.58
C TYR A 36 25.96 -27.00 -46.93
N CYS A 37 24.84 -27.46 -46.40
CA CYS A 37 24.78 -28.68 -45.59
C CYS A 37 23.69 -29.67 -46.06
N ASN A 38 23.24 -29.61 -47.31
CA ASN A 38 22.18 -30.44 -47.87
C ASN A 38 20.94 -30.53 -46.95
N ALA A 39 20.55 -29.41 -46.40
CA ALA A 39 19.46 -29.29 -45.41
C ALA A 39 19.64 -30.18 -44.16
N SER A 40 20.84 -30.58 -43.81
CA SER A 40 21.13 -31.39 -42.65
C SER A 40 21.32 -30.53 -41.39
N PRO A 41 20.42 -30.60 -40.37
CA PRO A 41 20.58 -29.84 -39.15
C PRO A 41 21.83 -30.21 -38.36
N ARG A 42 22.26 -31.49 -38.42
CA ARG A 42 23.47 -31.94 -37.70
C ARG A 42 24.74 -31.38 -38.33
N GLN A 43 24.85 -31.40 -39.69
CA GLN A 43 26.00 -30.80 -40.36
C GLN A 43 26.06 -29.30 -40.15
N THR A 44 24.90 -28.62 -40.18
CA THR A 44 24.80 -27.19 -39.92
C THR A 44 25.25 -26.82 -38.51
N GLU A 45 24.90 -27.63 -37.50
CA GLU A 45 25.38 -27.46 -36.13
C GLU A 45 26.89 -27.65 -36.03
N SER A 46 27.43 -28.72 -36.67
CA SER A 46 28.87 -29.02 -36.67
C SER A 46 29.71 -27.95 -37.34
N TRP A 47 29.25 -27.40 -38.47
CA TRP A 47 30.04 -26.44 -39.24
C TRP A 47 29.83 -24.99 -38.83
N PHE A 48 28.58 -24.60 -38.58
CA PHE A 48 28.23 -23.20 -38.29
C PHE A 48 27.91 -22.92 -36.82
N GLY A 49 27.85 -23.97 -35.96
CA GLY A 49 27.50 -23.83 -34.55
C GLY A 49 26.02 -23.46 -34.34
N PHE A 50 25.15 -23.59 -35.36
CA PHE A 50 23.75 -23.29 -35.23
C PHE A 50 23.01 -24.42 -34.50
N ASN A 51 22.13 -24.08 -33.54
CA ASN A 51 21.36 -25.07 -32.83
C ASN A 51 20.49 -25.89 -33.81
N ARG A 52 20.72 -27.21 -33.85
CA ARG A 52 20.03 -28.16 -34.78
C ARG A 52 18.52 -28.09 -34.68
N HIS A 53 17.94 -27.83 -33.51
CA HIS A 53 16.48 -27.72 -33.36
C HIS A 53 15.94 -26.42 -34.00
N ALA A 54 16.69 -25.33 -33.93
CA ALA A 54 16.36 -24.08 -34.57
C ALA A 54 16.42 -24.24 -36.12
N VAL A 55 17.48 -24.90 -36.63
CA VAL A 55 17.63 -25.19 -38.06
C VAL A 55 16.50 -26.09 -38.54
N LYS A 56 16.21 -27.21 -37.83
CA LYS A 56 15.10 -28.11 -38.21
C LYS A 56 13.76 -27.38 -38.26
N ARG A 57 13.52 -26.48 -37.29
CA ARG A 57 12.30 -25.70 -37.29
C ARG A 57 12.25 -24.68 -38.44
N GLY A 58 13.37 -24.04 -38.74
CA GLY A 58 13.47 -23.13 -39.88
C GLY A 58 13.23 -23.82 -41.23
N LEU A 59 13.73 -25.07 -41.38
CA LEU A 59 13.46 -25.88 -42.60
C LEU A 59 11.97 -26.23 -42.73
N LEU A 60 11.30 -26.61 -41.64
CA LEU A 60 9.85 -26.82 -41.61
C LEU A 60 9.06 -25.54 -41.94
N GLU A 61 9.52 -24.39 -41.41
CA GLU A 61 8.92 -23.08 -41.72
C GLU A 61 9.09 -22.73 -43.22
N LYS A 62 10.22 -23.08 -43.82
CA LYS A 62 10.50 -22.88 -45.23
C LYS A 62 9.62 -23.78 -46.11
N GLU A 63 9.52 -25.04 -45.78
CA GLU A 63 8.73 -26.04 -46.50
C GLU A 63 7.22 -25.75 -46.43
N SER A 64 6.71 -25.40 -45.26
CA SER A 64 5.29 -25.13 -45.02
C SER A 64 4.85 -23.72 -45.43
N GLY A 65 5.78 -22.79 -45.69
CA GLY A 65 5.50 -21.38 -45.92
C GLY A 65 4.93 -20.61 -44.70
N LYS A 66 4.75 -21.30 -43.57
CA LYS A 66 4.12 -20.75 -42.35
C LYS A 66 5.15 -20.56 -41.25
N THR A 67 5.16 -19.39 -40.66
CA THR A 67 5.98 -19.13 -39.45
C THR A 67 5.40 -19.87 -38.25
N LEU A 68 6.16 -20.81 -37.67
CA LEU A 68 5.78 -21.53 -36.47
C LEU A 68 5.92 -20.61 -35.26
N ARG A 69 4.83 -20.03 -34.80
CA ARG A 69 4.82 -19.21 -33.61
C ARG A 69 5.13 -20.09 -32.39
N ASN A 70 5.99 -19.58 -31.52
CA ASN A 70 6.15 -20.17 -30.19
C ASN A 70 4.84 -19.93 -29.42
N SER A 71 4.13 -20.98 -29.05
CA SER A 71 2.96 -20.90 -28.18
C SER A 71 3.43 -20.81 -26.73
N PRO A 72 3.55 -19.62 -26.13
CA PRO A 72 3.96 -19.48 -24.73
C PRO A 72 2.98 -20.17 -23.79
N GLU A 73 1.73 -20.32 -24.21
CA GLU A 73 0.65 -21.02 -23.51
C GLU A 73 0.95 -22.50 -23.25
N ARG A 74 1.75 -23.14 -24.10
CA ARG A 74 2.18 -24.54 -23.93
C ARG A 74 3.44 -24.72 -23.09
N ARG A 75 4.05 -23.60 -22.65
CA ARG A 75 5.28 -23.66 -21.83
C ARG A 75 4.92 -23.77 -20.36
N GLY A 76 5.67 -24.59 -19.67
CA GLY A 76 5.55 -24.77 -18.21
C GLY A 76 4.63 -25.93 -17.82
N ARG A 77 4.52 -26.14 -16.49
CA ARG A 77 3.68 -27.19 -15.93
C ARG A 77 2.21 -26.83 -16.12
N PRO A 78 1.38 -27.71 -16.71
CA PRO A 78 -0.06 -27.46 -16.85
C PRO A 78 -0.69 -27.15 -15.50
N LYS A 79 -1.69 -26.25 -15.51
CA LYS A 79 -2.44 -25.92 -14.30
C LYS A 79 -3.16 -27.16 -13.76
N VAL A 80 -3.37 -27.21 -12.45
CA VAL A 80 -3.98 -28.37 -11.79
C VAL A 80 -5.40 -28.64 -12.30
N GLU A 81 -6.17 -27.61 -12.57
CA GLU A 81 -7.53 -27.69 -13.12
C GLU A 81 -7.59 -28.23 -14.55
N VAL A 82 -6.51 -28.10 -15.32
CA VAL A 82 -6.41 -28.73 -16.65
C VAL A 82 -6.14 -30.24 -16.53
N LYS A 83 -5.36 -30.62 -15.52
CA LYS A 83 -5.06 -32.05 -15.25
C LYS A 83 -6.20 -32.77 -14.51
N GLN A 84 -6.92 -32.04 -13.68
CA GLN A 84 -7.99 -32.56 -12.81
C GLN A 84 -9.20 -31.60 -12.89
N PRO A 85 -10.00 -31.65 -13.98
CA PRO A 85 -11.17 -30.75 -14.16
C PRO A 85 -12.19 -30.88 -13.01
N GLN A 86 -12.37 -32.06 -12.47
CA GLN A 86 -13.26 -32.33 -11.34
C GLN A 86 -12.87 -31.54 -10.10
N LEU A 87 -11.57 -31.30 -9.87
CA LEU A 87 -11.10 -30.51 -8.75
C LEU A 87 -11.55 -29.05 -8.83
N ALA A 88 -11.68 -28.49 -10.04
CA ALA A 88 -12.21 -27.14 -10.23
C ALA A 88 -13.69 -27.08 -9.82
N GLN A 89 -14.50 -28.05 -10.28
CA GLN A 89 -15.92 -28.12 -9.93
C GLN A 89 -16.15 -28.31 -8.42
N LEU A 90 -15.39 -29.22 -7.79
CA LEU A 90 -15.44 -29.44 -6.34
C LEU A 90 -15.01 -28.18 -5.56
N THR A 91 -14.05 -27.44 -6.07
CA THR A 91 -13.63 -26.15 -5.49
C THR A 91 -14.74 -25.13 -5.57
N ASP A 92 -15.40 -24.98 -6.72
CA ASP A 92 -16.50 -24.04 -6.90
C ASP A 92 -17.69 -24.40 -6.00
N LYS A 93 -18.02 -25.70 -5.89
CA LYS A 93 -19.07 -26.18 -5.01
C LYS A 93 -18.77 -25.88 -3.54
N ALA A 94 -17.60 -26.26 -3.05
CA ALA A 94 -17.20 -26.03 -1.67
C ALA A 94 -17.11 -24.53 -1.32
N LEU A 95 -16.70 -23.69 -2.27
CA LEU A 95 -16.65 -22.25 -2.06
C LEU A 95 -18.04 -21.61 -2.07
N SER A 96 -18.95 -22.06 -2.93
CA SER A 96 -20.33 -21.56 -2.95
C SER A 96 -21.13 -21.97 -1.70
N GLU A 97 -20.93 -23.18 -1.19
CA GLU A 97 -21.56 -23.64 0.06
C GLU A 97 -21.06 -22.88 1.30
N THR A 98 -19.83 -22.37 1.28
CA THR A 98 -19.22 -21.62 2.38
C THR A 98 -19.23 -20.12 2.18
N ALA A 99 -19.68 -19.66 1.02
CA ALA A 99 -19.78 -18.24 0.71
C ALA A 99 -21.00 -17.62 1.43
N GLN A 100 -20.75 -16.54 2.13
CA GLN A 100 -21.80 -15.72 2.74
C GLN A 100 -22.07 -14.52 1.83
N MET A 101 -23.30 -14.30 1.48
CA MET A 101 -23.74 -13.07 0.83
C MET A 101 -23.83 -11.93 1.84
N ASP A 102 -23.80 -10.70 1.34
CA ASP A 102 -24.04 -9.51 2.16
C ASP A 102 -25.36 -9.66 2.93
N PRO A 103 -25.35 -9.60 4.29
CA PRO A 103 -26.55 -9.76 5.10
C PRO A 103 -27.67 -8.77 4.78
N LYS A 104 -27.34 -7.65 4.13
CA LYS A 104 -28.30 -6.61 3.70
C LYS A 104 -28.67 -6.71 2.23
N PHE A 105 -28.16 -7.69 1.49
CA PHE A 105 -28.41 -7.90 0.05
C PHE A 105 -28.15 -6.65 -0.83
N GLN A 106 -27.29 -5.75 -0.36
CA GLN A 106 -26.95 -4.51 -1.09
C GLN A 106 -25.89 -4.71 -2.17
N THR A 107 -25.19 -5.83 -2.12
CA THR A 107 -24.19 -6.22 -3.11
C THR A 107 -24.32 -7.68 -3.48
N SER A 108 -24.03 -8.02 -4.73
CA SER A 108 -23.98 -9.41 -5.22
C SER A 108 -22.66 -10.12 -4.90
N ILE A 109 -21.85 -9.55 -4.02
CA ILE A 109 -20.50 -10.07 -3.71
C ILE A 109 -20.61 -11.15 -2.66
N ALA A 110 -20.17 -12.36 -3.00
CA ALA A 110 -20.04 -13.47 -2.07
C ALA A 110 -18.65 -13.45 -1.38
N TYR A 111 -18.66 -13.62 -0.07
CA TYR A 111 -17.45 -13.65 0.76
C TYR A 111 -17.20 -15.04 1.31
N THR A 112 -15.95 -15.51 1.26
CA THR A 112 -15.56 -16.72 1.99
C THR A 112 -14.28 -16.46 2.80
N ARG A 113 -14.23 -17.04 4.00
CA ARG A 113 -13.05 -17.05 4.87
C ARG A 113 -12.27 -18.35 4.79
N VAL A 114 -12.66 -19.25 3.91
CA VAL A 114 -12.02 -20.55 3.75
C VAL A 114 -10.58 -20.39 3.31
N THR A 115 -9.68 -21.05 4.03
CA THR A 115 -8.25 -21.11 3.68
C THR A 115 -8.00 -22.23 2.69
N GLY A 116 -6.90 -22.17 1.93
CA GLY A 116 -6.52 -23.27 1.02
C GLY A 116 -6.27 -24.61 1.74
N ARG A 117 -6.02 -24.60 3.06
CA ARG A 117 -5.94 -25.80 3.89
C ARG A 117 -7.32 -26.36 4.17
N GLN A 118 -8.23 -25.56 4.67
CA GLN A 118 -9.62 -25.95 4.94
C GLN A 118 -10.34 -26.44 3.68
N LEU A 119 -10.19 -25.75 2.56
CA LEU A 119 -10.74 -26.19 1.27
C LEU A 119 -10.23 -27.59 0.88
N ARG A 120 -8.94 -27.85 1.08
CA ARG A 120 -8.33 -29.15 0.80
C ARG A 120 -8.92 -30.25 1.69
N GLU A 121 -9.11 -29.97 2.97
CA GLU A 121 -9.70 -30.88 3.95
C GLU A 121 -11.17 -31.15 3.63
N SER A 122 -11.95 -30.11 3.30
CA SER A 122 -13.37 -30.24 2.91
C SER A 122 -13.54 -31.09 1.64
N ILE A 123 -12.73 -30.85 0.61
CA ILE A 123 -12.80 -31.64 -0.62
C ILE A 123 -12.40 -33.10 -0.34
N ALA A 124 -11.35 -33.34 0.44
CA ALA A 124 -10.93 -34.70 0.81
C ALA A 124 -12.05 -35.49 1.49
N LEU A 125 -12.76 -34.83 2.42
CA LEU A 125 -13.90 -35.40 3.13
C LEU A 125 -15.08 -35.66 2.15
N ALA A 126 -15.40 -34.71 1.29
CA ALA A 126 -16.53 -34.81 0.38
C ALA A 126 -16.42 -35.95 -0.65
N ILE A 127 -15.19 -36.30 -1.07
CA ILE A 127 -14.96 -37.36 -2.07
C ILE A 127 -14.33 -38.62 -1.47
N GLY A 128 -14.17 -38.67 -0.14
CA GLY A 128 -13.68 -39.86 0.57
C GLY A 128 -12.24 -40.27 0.26
N ILE A 129 -11.37 -39.30 -0.05
CA ILE A 129 -9.95 -39.59 -0.31
C ILE A 129 -9.04 -38.98 0.75
N PRO A 130 -7.88 -39.58 0.98
CA PRO A 130 -6.92 -39.00 1.93
C PRO A 130 -6.39 -37.65 1.41
N VAL A 131 -6.22 -36.68 2.35
CA VAL A 131 -5.79 -35.30 2.08
C VAL A 131 -4.49 -35.23 1.27
N TRP A 132 -3.57 -36.17 1.47
CA TRP A 132 -2.27 -36.19 0.77
C TRP A 132 -2.38 -36.44 -0.75
N LYS A 133 -3.48 -37.06 -1.22
CA LYS A 133 -3.76 -37.25 -2.67
C LYS A 133 -4.19 -35.96 -3.36
N LEU A 134 -4.61 -34.94 -2.61
CA LEU A 134 -4.97 -33.63 -3.14
C LEU A 134 -3.75 -32.71 -3.23
N PRO A 135 -3.77 -31.74 -4.14
CA PRO A 135 -2.72 -30.75 -4.26
C PRO A 135 -2.45 -30.02 -2.94
N VAL A 136 -1.22 -29.58 -2.71
CA VAL A 136 -0.85 -28.86 -1.48
C VAL A 136 -1.63 -27.56 -1.33
N SER A 137 -1.79 -27.07 -0.09
CA SER A 137 -2.58 -25.88 0.25
C SER A 137 -2.20 -24.64 -0.56
N ARG A 138 -0.92 -24.49 -0.94
CA ARG A 138 -0.47 -23.41 -1.82
C ARG A 138 -1.08 -23.49 -3.23
N THR A 139 -1.22 -24.71 -3.77
CA THR A 139 -1.85 -24.94 -5.08
C THR A 139 -3.35 -24.69 -5.01
N MET A 140 -4.00 -25.15 -3.93
CA MET A 140 -5.43 -24.87 -3.69
C MET A 140 -5.71 -23.38 -3.61
N ARG A 141 -4.91 -22.60 -2.88
CA ARG A 141 -5.02 -21.14 -2.82
C ARG A 141 -4.84 -20.48 -4.19
N ARG A 142 -3.90 -20.96 -5.03
CA ARG A 142 -3.74 -20.47 -6.40
C ARG A 142 -4.96 -20.79 -7.25
N LEU A 143 -5.57 -21.95 -7.05
CA LEU A 143 -6.81 -22.34 -7.73
C LEU A 143 -7.95 -21.41 -7.30
N MET A 144 -8.16 -21.18 -6.00
CA MET A 144 -9.14 -20.23 -5.49
C MET A 144 -8.98 -18.84 -6.13
N ASN A 145 -7.74 -18.32 -6.18
CA ASN A 145 -7.47 -17.02 -6.78
C ASN A 145 -7.87 -16.96 -8.27
N ARG A 146 -7.60 -18.03 -9.02
CA ARG A 146 -8.01 -18.11 -10.44
C ARG A 146 -9.51 -18.27 -10.62
N ARG A 147 -10.21 -18.81 -9.63
CA ARG A 147 -11.69 -18.90 -9.60
C ARG A 147 -12.35 -17.61 -9.08
N GLY A 148 -11.58 -16.52 -8.87
CA GLY A 148 -12.09 -15.22 -8.44
C GLY A 148 -12.06 -14.99 -6.93
N PHE A 149 -11.77 -16.01 -6.11
CA PHE A 149 -11.71 -15.90 -4.65
C PHE A 149 -10.30 -15.54 -4.18
N SER A 150 -9.94 -14.27 -4.27
CA SER A 150 -8.65 -13.75 -3.84
C SER A 150 -8.76 -12.94 -2.55
N LEU A 151 -7.75 -13.02 -1.68
CA LEU A 151 -7.67 -12.19 -0.47
C LEU A 151 -7.54 -10.72 -0.87
N ARG A 152 -8.54 -9.93 -0.52
CA ARG A 152 -8.56 -8.48 -0.75
C ARG A 152 -8.82 -7.75 0.55
N LYS A 153 -8.09 -6.67 0.77
CA LYS A 153 -8.39 -5.75 1.87
C LYS A 153 -9.57 -4.87 1.46
N VAL A 154 -10.49 -4.64 2.40
CA VAL A 154 -11.52 -3.60 2.21
C VAL A 154 -10.80 -2.25 2.12
N ARG A 155 -10.96 -1.58 0.99
CA ARG A 155 -10.42 -0.24 0.80
C ARG A 155 -11.48 0.78 1.23
N LYS A 156 -11.11 1.70 2.09
CA LYS A 156 -11.88 2.89 2.40
C LYS A 156 -11.78 3.87 1.22
N THR A 157 -12.51 3.63 0.14
CA THR A 157 -12.36 4.40 -1.11
C THR A 157 -13.51 5.33 -1.42
N GLN A 158 -14.65 5.17 -0.75
CA GLN A 158 -15.83 6.00 -1.01
C GLN A 158 -16.30 6.64 0.29
N PRO A 159 -16.63 7.95 0.30
CA PRO A 159 -17.35 8.55 1.41
C PRO A 159 -18.71 7.84 1.53
N LEU A 160 -19.11 7.49 2.76
CA LEU A 160 -20.41 6.87 3.05
C LEU A 160 -21.59 7.76 2.65
N LYS A 161 -21.36 9.08 2.58
CA LYS A 161 -22.30 10.08 2.04
C LYS A 161 -21.52 11.10 1.22
N LYS A 162 -21.86 11.24 -0.05
CA LYS A 162 -21.55 12.46 -0.80
C LYS A 162 -22.58 13.52 -0.36
N ILE A 163 -22.08 14.64 0.16
CA ILE A 163 -22.88 15.84 0.35
C ILE A 163 -22.79 16.69 -0.92
N ALA A 164 -23.76 17.58 -1.14
CA ALA A 164 -23.79 18.41 -2.34
C ALA A 164 -22.50 19.23 -2.56
N GLN A 165 -21.83 19.61 -1.46
CA GLN A 165 -20.61 20.41 -1.49
C GLN A 165 -19.31 19.59 -1.64
N THR A 166 -19.39 18.26 -1.80
CA THR A 166 -18.19 17.40 -1.78
C THR A 166 -17.18 17.80 -2.86
N ASP A 167 -17.65 18.04 -4.07
CA ASP A 167 -16.77 18.37 -5.20
C ASP A 167 -16.15 19.76 -4.99
N SER A 168 -16.93 20.76 -4.56
CA SER A 168 -16.44 22.12 -4.24
C SER A 168 -15.42 22.12 -3.09
N ILE A 169 -15.57 21.24 -2.10
CA ILE A 169 -14.58 21.07 -1.02
C ILE A 169 -13.26 20.55 -1.60
N PHE A 170 -13.32 19.56 -2.49
CA PHE A 170 -12.11 19.00 -3.10
C PHE A 170 -11.41 20.00 -4.01
N ASP A 171 -12.15 20.76 -4.80
CA ASP A 171 -11.60 21.79 -5.67
C ASP A 171 -10.88 22.85 -4.84
N ASN A 172 -11.53 23.39 -3.80
CA ASN A 172 -10.92 24.36 -2.90
C ASN A 172 -9.66 23.81 -2.19
N VAL A 173 -9.69 22.55 -1.73
CA VAL A 173 -8.53 21.92 -1.11
C VAL A 173 -7.38 21.80 -2.12
N ASN A 174 -7.66 21.36 -3.36
CA ASN A 174 -6.64 21.23 -4.39
C ASN A 174 -6.03 22.59 -4.78
N GLU A 175 -6.85 23.63 -4.97
CA GLU A 175 -6.38 24.99 -5.24
C GLU A 175 -5.53 25.54 -4.09
N ALA A 176 -5.96 25.33 -2.85
CA ALA A 176 -5.21 25.75 -1.68
C ALA A 176 -3.85 25.02 -1.59
N HIS A 177 -3.83 23.71 -1.93
CA HIS A 177 -2.60 22.94 -2.00
C HIS A 177 -1.64 23.43 -3.07
N GLN A 178 -2.14 23.79 -4.25
CA GLN A 178 -1.33 24.35 -5.33
C GLN A 178 -0.77 25.74 -4.93
N ARG A 179 -1.57 26.58 -4.31
CA ARG A 179 -1.10 27.89 -3.78
C ARG A 179 0.03 27.72 -2.78
N ALA A 180 -0.13 26.79 -1.82
CA ALA A 180 0.92 26.51 -0.82
C ALA A 180 2.17 25.88 -1.43
N ALA A 181 2.06 25.14 -2.52
CA ALA A 181 3.21 24.56 -3.21
C ALA A 181 4.03 25.61 -3.98
N ASN A 182 3.39 26.68 -4.44
CA ASN A 182 4.00 27.72 -5.28
C ASN A 182 4.49 28.94 -4.47
N ASP A 183 4.10 29.07 -3.21
CA ASP A 183 4.47 30.20 -2.34
C ASP A 183 5.29 29.71 -1.13
N PRO A 184 6.61 29.94 -1.10
CA PRO A 184 7.47 29.53 0.00
C PRO A 184 7.17 30.23 1.34
N SER A 185 6.41 31.31 1.35
CA SER A 185 5.96 31.97 2.58
C SER A 185 4.77 31.24 3.25
N ILE A 186 4.19 30.23 2.60
CA ILE A 186 3.10 29.42 3.12
C ILE A 186 3.64 28.10 3.63
N LEU A 187 3.50 27.83 4.93
CA LEU A 187 3.79 26.52 5.50
C LEU A 187 2.51 25.69 5.60
N ARG A 188 2.48 24.60 4.87
CA ARG A 188 1.35 23.65 4.91
C ARG A 188 1.61 22.55 5.91
N ILE A 189 0.67 22.37 6.84
CA ILE A 189 0.70 21.34 7.88
C ILE A 189 -0.61 20.53 7.89
N SER A 190 -0.51 19.29 8.37
CA SER A 190 -1.64 18.41 8.60
C SER A 190 -1.68 18.06 10.07
N ILE A 191 -2.83 18.27 10.73
CA ILE A 191 -3.02 18.00 12.16
C ILE A 191 -4.08 16.93 12.35
N ASP A 192 -3.83 16.00 13.25
CA ASP A 192 -4.79 14.99 13.67
C ASP A 192 -4.49 14.44 15.06
N ASN A 193 -5.54 13.97 15.73
CA ASN A 193 -5.45 13.27 16.99
C ASN A 193 -5.60 11.76 16.78
N LYS A 194 -4.58 11.01 17.18
CA LYS A 194 -4.66 9.56 17.19
C LYS A 194 -5.59 9.05 18.31
N ALA A 195 -6.15 7.88 18.08
CA ALA A 195 -6.86 7.15 19.13
C ALA A 195 -6.02 7.02 20.41
N LYS A 196 -6.69 7.09 21.56
CA LYS A 196 -6.07 7.03 22.89
C LYS A 196 -5.17 5.83 23.05
N VAL A 197 -4.02 6.06 23.67
CA VAL A 197 -3.01 5.04 23.98
C VAL A 197 -3.11 4.71 25.46
N LYS A 198 -3.48 3.49 25.80
CA LYS A 198 -3.44 2.99 27.17
C LYS A 198 -1.98 2.73 27.55
N VAL A 199 -1.58 3.24 28.73
CA VAL A 199 -0.25 3.03 29.29
C VAL A 199 -0.32 1.92 30.33
N GLY A 200 0.38 0.82 30.06
CA GLY A 200 0.32 -0.36 30.93
C GLY A 200 0.79 -1.63 30.20
N PRO A 201 0.74 -2.78 30.87
CA PRO A 201 1.17 -4.06 30.30
C PRO A 201 0.11 -4.64 29.34
N PHE A 202 -0.44 -3.83 28.43
CA PHE A 202 -1.49 -4.25 27.51
C PHE A 202 -0.92 -4.73 26.18
N SER A 203 -1.51 -5.80 25.62
CA SER A 203 -1.15 -6.27 24.28
C SER A 203 -1.64 -5.29 23.21
N ARG A 204 -0.75 -4.93 22.30
CA ARG A 204 -1.06 -4.12 21.11
C ARG A 204 -1.10 -4.95 19.82
N GLY A 205 -1.10 -6.27 19.98
CA GLY A 205 -0.94 -7.19 18.87
C GLY A 205 0.47 -7.17 18.29
N GLY A 206 0.63 -7.84 17.15
CA GLY A 206 1.92 -7.97 16.50
C GLY A 206 2.84 -9.00 17.14
N SER A 207 4.04 -9.14 16.59
CA SER A 207 5.06 -10.09 17.06
C SER A 207 6.43 -9.43 17.01
N SER A 208 7.28 -9.73 17.98
CA SER A 208 8.67 -9.30 18.00
C SER A 208 9.58 -10.50 18.35
N ARG A 209 10.80 -10.47 17.83
CA ARG A 209 11.81 -11.51 18.17
C ARG A 209 12.44 -11.17 19.51
N LYS A 210 12.28 -12.07 20.48
CA LYS A 210 12.81 -11.94 21.83
C LYS A 210 13.27 -13.29 22.34
N ALA A 211 14.16 -13.27 23.33
CA ALA A 211 14.66 -14.50 23.97
C ALA A 211 13.59 -15.19 24.85
N SER A 212 12.63 -14.41 25.38
CA SER A 212 11.54 -14.93 26.21
C SER A 212 10.21 -14.29 25.87
N GLU A 213 9.12 -15.02 26.09
CA GLU A 213 7.76 -14.51 25.90
C GLU A 213 7.46 -13.40 26.92
N ARG A 214 6.88 -12.29 26.46
CA ARG A 214 6.32 -11.27 27.36
C ARG A 214 4.82 -11.49 27.48
N ARG A 215 4.34 -11.58 28.70
CA ARG A 215 2.92 -11.70 29.01
C ARG A 215 2.31 -10.30 29.17
N ALA A 216 1.24 -10.06 28.47
CA ALA A 216 0.39 -8.89 28.64
C ALA A 216 -0.68 -9.20 29.69
N ALA A 217 -1.32 -8.16 30.24
CA ALA A 217 -2.50 -8.33 31.08
C ALA A 217 -3.64 -8.94 30.25
N ASP A 218 -4.36 -9.89 30.86
CA ASP A 218 -5.45 -10.62 30.24
C ASP A 218 -6.71 -9.73 30.09
N HIS A 219 -6.95 -8.86 31.08
CA HIS A 219 -8.08 -7.94 31.09
C HIS A 219 -7.68 -6.49 31.41
N ASP A 220 -8.40 -5.55 30.81
CA ASP A 220 -8.25 -4.10 30.97
C ASP A 220 -8.96 -3.54 32.22
N MET A 221 -8.94 -4.25 33.33
CA MET A 221 -9.73 -3.91 34.52
C MET A 221 -9.13 -2.80 35.39
N ALA A 222 -7.89 -2.43 35.22
CA ALA A 222 -7.24 -1.41 36.02
C ALA A 222 -7.39 -0.03 35.38
N THR A 223 -7.59 0.99 36.25
CA THR A 223 -7.48 2.40 35.87
C THR A 223 -6.05 2.64 35.38
N CYS A 224 -5.88 2.93 34.09
CA CYS A 224 -4.58 3.16 33.50
C CYS A 224 -4.48 4.59 32.96
N PRO A 225 -3.29 5.19 32.96
CA PRO A 225 -3.07 6.45 32.28
C PRO A 225 -3.40 6.34 30.79
N LEU A 226 -4.13 7.34 30.29
CA LEU A 226 -4.48 7.45 28.87
C LEU A 226 -3.71 8.62 28.28
N LEU A 227 -2.97 8.36 27.22
CA LEU A 227 -2.32 9.39 26.43
C LEU A 227 -3.07 9.60 25.10
N VAL A 228 -3.22 10.86 24.72
CA VAL A 228 -3.79 11.26 23.43
C VAL A 228 -2.69 11.87 22.58
N PRO A 229 -2.20 11.16 21.57
CA PRO A 229 -1.23 11.75 20.64
C PRO A 229 -1.93 12.75 19.72
N CYS A 230 -1.47 13.99 19.73
CA CYS A 230 -1.82 15.04 18.79
C CYS A 230 -0.61 15.30 17.90
N GLY A 231 -0.73 15.02 16.61
CA GLY A 231 0.37 15.16 15.67
C GLY A 231 0.23 16.37 14.78
N ILE A 232 1.36 16.94 14.41
CA ILE A 232 1.52 18.01 13.41
C ILE A 232 2.56 17.52 12.40
N LEU A 233 2.13 17.33 11.15
CA LEU A 233 2.99 16.92 10.05
C LEU A 233 3.22 18.09 9.10
N GLU A 234 4.45 18.52 8.91
CA GLU A 234 4.82 19.43 7.84
C GLU A 234 4.86 18.66 6.51
N ILE A 235 4.05 19.07 5.57
CA ILE A 235 3.82 18.28 4.34
C ILE A 235 5.07 18.24 3.46
N VAL A 236 5.78 19.35 3.33
CA VAL A 236 6.95 19.48 2.44
C VAL A 236 8.19 18.82 3.05
N SER A 237 8.53 19.19 4.27
CA SER A 237 9.72 18.65 4.96
C SER A 237 9.54 17.20 5.39
N GLY A 238 8.30 16.78 5.66
CA GLY A 238 7.99 15.49 6.26
C GLY A 238 8.27 15.43 7.75
N GLN A 239 8.63 16.54 8.40
CA GLN A 239 8.86 16.59 9.85
C GLN A 239 7.54 16.37 10.59
N LEU A 240 7.52 15.37 11.43
CA LEU A 240 6.40 15.04 12.33
C LEU A 240 6.73 15.52 13.73
N THR A 241 5.80 16.23 14.34
CA THR A 241 5.83 16.55 15.79
C THR A 241 4.63 15.88 16.45
N ILE A 242 4.85 15.21 17.58
CA ILE A 242 3.81 14.53 18.34
C ILE A 242 3.78 15.09 19.77
N GLY A 243 2.71 15.80 20.09
CA GLY A 243 2.39 16.19 21.46
C GLY A 243 1.50 15.13 22.14
N PHE A 244 1.88 14.64 23.30
CA PHE A 244 1.08 13.70 24.08
C PHE A 244 0.33 14.44 25.19
N GLY A 245 -0.98 14.57 25.06
CA GLY A 245 -1.87 15.04 26.15
C GLY A 245 -2.29 13.90 27.07
N GLN A 246 -2.60 14.19 28.31
CA GLN A 246 -3.15 13.22 29.26
C GLN A 246 -4.68 13.27 29.30
N GLY A 247 -5.30 12.10 29.32
CA GLY A 247 -6.74 11.94 29.59
C GLY A 247 -7.65 12.19 28.36
N THR A 248 -7.97 13.43 28.06
CA THR A 248 -8.93 13.78 26.99
C THR A 248 -8.34 14.69 25.93
N SER A 249 -8.72 14.43 24.68
CA SER A 249 -8.46 15.36 23.59
C SER A 249 -9.56 16.42 23.56
N THR A 250 -9.18 17.68 23.60
CA THR A 250 -10.05 18.86 23.46
C THR A 250 -9.46 19.78 22.38
N SER A 251 -10.23 20.79 21.96
CA SER A 251 -9.71 21.87 21.10
C SER A 251 -8.48 22.53 21.72
N ASP A 252 -8.47 22.71 23.04
CA ASP A 252 -7.36 23.34 23.77
C ASP A 252 -6.08 22.50 23.66
N THR A 253 -6.20 21.15 23.73
CA THR A 253 -5.03 20.26 23.52
C THR A 253 -4.40 20.48 22.15
N VAL A 254 -5.23 20.68 21.11
CA VAL A 254 -4.75 20.93 19.76
C VAL A 254 -4.14 22.32 19.65
N ALA A 255 -4.77 23.32 20.28
CA ALA A 255 -4.31 24.72 20.27
C ALA A 255 -2.94 24.84 20.97
N ASP A 256 -2.80 24.30 22.19
CA ASP A 256 -1.54 24.32 22.94
C ASP A 256 -0.40 23.61 22.20
N ASN A 257 -0.70 22.46 21.56
CA ASN A 257 0.29 21.75 20.76
C ASN A 257 0.72 22.57 19.53
N LEU A 258 -0.23 23.25 18.89
CA LEU A 258 0.01 24.10 17.74
C LEU A 258 0.81 25.36 18.13
N GLU A 259 0.47 26.01 19.22
CA GLU A 259 1.14 27.20 19.73
C GLU A 259 2.60 26.88 20.08
N GLN A 260 2.84 25.82 20.84
CA GLN A 260 4.18 25.39 21.19
C GLN A 260 5.01 25.00 19.97
N TRP A 261 4.39 24.26 19.03
CA TRP A 261 5.04 23.89 17.77
C TRP A 261 5.38 25.14 16.94
N TRP A 262 4.46 26.11 16.85
CA TRP A 262 4.67 27.31 16.09
C TRP A 262 5.75 28.21 16.67
N SER A 263 5.81 28.35 17.99
CA SER A 263 6.87 29.10 18.69
C SER A 263 8.26 28.57 18.34
N ASP A 264 8.44 27.24 18.36
CA ASP A 264 9.69 26.60 17.98
C ASP A 264 10.00 26.83 16.49
N ARG A 265 8.97 26.74 15.66
CA ARG A 265 9.13 26.77 14.20
C ARG A 265 9.36 28.18 13.66
N LYS A 266 8.71 29.18 14.22
CA LYS A 266 8.88 30.59 13.85
C LYS A 266 10.31 31.08 14.01
N ALA A 267 11.00 30.61 15.05
CA ALA A 267 12.41 30.92 15.29
C ALA A 267 13.33 30.38 14.17
N VAL A 268 13.00 29.21 13.62
CA VAL A 268 13.80 28.53 12.58
C VAL A 268 13.43 28.99 11.15
N GLN A 269 12.17 29.38 10.94
CA GLN A 269 11.62 29.76 9.64
C GLN A 269 10.92 31.14 9.69
N PRO A 270 11.66 32.24 9.87
CA PRO A 270 11.07 33.58 10.03
C PRO A 270 10.41 34.10 8.75
N HIS A 271 10.67 33.50 7.59
CA HIS A 271 10.07 33.88 6.31
C HIS A 271 8.61 33.40 6.15
N ILE A 272 8.13 32.46 6.99
CA ILE A 272 6.77 31.98 6.93
C ILE A 272 5.80 33.05 7.43
N ARG A 273 4.88 33.45 6.57
CA ARG A 273 3.84 34.44 6.84
C ARG A 273 2.45 33.87 6.97
N LYS A 274 2.23 32.67 6.44
CA LYS A 274 0.91 32.04 6.42
C LYS A 274 1.03 30.55 6.77
N LEU A 275 0.13 30.08 7.62
CA LEU A 275 -0.08 28.67 7.90
C LEU A 275 -1.31 28.18 7.15
N MET A 276 -1.15 27.10 6.40
CA MET A 276 -2.23 26.34 5.84
C MET A 276 -2.39 25.04 6.63
N ILE A 277 -3.54 24.88 7.28
CA ILE A 277 -3.78 23.76 8.20
C ILE A 277 -4.83 22.83 7.62
N ASP A 278 -4.44 21.60 7.33
CA ASP A 278 -5.35 20.51 6.98
C ASP A 278 -5.79 19.81 8.27
N LEU A 279 -7.08 19.93 8.62
CA LEU A 279 -7.69 19.25 9.78
C LEU A 279 -8.49 18.04 9.32
N ASP A 280 -8.72 17.09 10.24
CA ASP A 280 -9.50 15.88 9.97
C ASP A 280 -10.97 16.22 9.70
N ASN A 281 -11.39 16.09 8.44
CA ASN A 281 -12.77 15.93 8.02
C ASN A 281 -12.86 15.22 6.66
N GLY A 282 -11.83 14.48 6.25
CA GLY A 282 -11.87 13.79 4.97
C GLY A 282 -10.65 12.94 4.64
N LYS A 283 -10.77 12.15 3.61
CA LYS A 283 -9.87 11.12 3.08
C LYS A 283 -8.41 11.53 2.78
N TYR A 284 -8.01 12.77 3.04
CA TYR A 284 -6.74 13.33 2.60
C TYR A 284 -5.87 13.88 3.72
N ASN A 285 -6.19 13.58 4.99
CA ASN A 285 -5.34 14.00 6.08
C ASN A 285 -4.03 13.20 6.05
N ALA A 286 -2.95 13.85 5.61
CA ALA A 286 -1.68 13.19 5.32
C ALA A 286 -1.07 12.53 6.56
N ILE A 287 -1.32 13.08 7.74
CA ILE A 287 -0.81 12.58 9.02
C ILE A 287 -1.38 11.22 9.43
N GLU A 288 -2.55 10.81 8.94
CA GLU A 288 -3.11 9.48 9.23
C GLU A 288 -2.14 8.34 8.88
N ARG A 289 -1.33 8.54 7.84
CA ARG A 289 -0.30 7.57 7.44
C ARG A 289 0.81 7.45 8.47
N CYS A 290 1.12 8.54 9.17
CA CYS A 290 2.12 8.54 10.25
C CYS A 290 1.64 7.69 11.42
N TRP A 291 0.34 7.71 11.73
CA TRP A 291 -0.25 6.86 12.76
C TRP A 291 -0.12 5.38 12.46
N GLY A 292 -0.30 5.01 11.19
CA GLY A 292 -0.06 3.63 10.74
C GLY A 292 1.40 3.20 10.87
N ALA A 293 2.36 4.11 10.66
CA ALA A 293 3.78 3.85 10.87
C ALA A 293 4.10 3.72 12.36
N LEU A 294 3.55 4.59 13.21
CA LEU A 294 3.72 4.54 14.66
C LEU A 294 3.16 3.24 15.25
N GLU A 295 1.95 2.80 14.82
CA GLU A 295 1.38 1.53 15.28
C GLU A 295 2.25 0.34 14.89
N LYS A 296 2.77 0.31 13.68
CA LYS A 296 3.68 -0.75 13.25
C LYS A 296 4.98 -0.75 14.04
N HIS A 297 5.48 0.43 14.40
CA HIS A 297 6.75 0.59 15.11
C HIS A 297 6.70 0.04 16.53
N TRP A 298 5.61 0.23 17.24
CA TRP A 298 5.45 -0.27 18.60
C TRP A 298 4.65 -1.59 18.74
N ASN A 299 4.26 -2.19 17.59
CA ASN A 299 3.67 -3.53 17.59
C ASN A 299 4.59 -4.57 18.23
N GLY A 300 4.01 -5.48 19.02
CA GLY A 300 4.77 -6.52 19.74
C GLY A 300 5.56 -5.99 20.93
N THR A 301 5.32 -4.74 21.38
CA THR A 301 5.90 -4.16 22.61
C THR A 301 4.82 -3.87 23.64
N LEU A 302 5.24 -3.75 24.90
CA LEU A 302 4.38 -3.32 26.00
C LEU A 302 4.74 -1.87 26.34
N LEU A 303 3.78 -0.97 26.28
CA LEU A 303 3.92 0.45 26.60
C LEU A 303 3.59 0.67 28.08
N THR A 304 4.45 0.18 28.96
CA THR A 304 4.17 0.05 30.39
C THR A 304 4.22 1.37 31.16
N THR A 305 4.97 2.35 30.68
CA THR A 305 5.12 3.67 31.33
C THR A 305 5.11 4.79 30.30
N ILE A 306 4.79 6.01 30.72
CA ILE A 306 4.80 7.21 29.86
C ILE A 306 6.17 7.41 29.18
N PRO A 307 7.31 7.37 29.91
CA PRO A 307 8.63 7.50 29.27
C PRO A 307 8.87 6.46 28.17
N ILE A 308 8.40 5.21 28.34
CA ILE A 308 8.51 4.17 27.32
C ILE A 308 7.68 4.52 26.08
N VAL A 309 6.44 5.05 26.24
CA VAL A 309 5.61 5.50 25.13
C VAL A 309 6.32 6.59 24.32
N LEU A 310 6.86 7.61 25.01
CA LEU A 310 7.57 8.72 24.36
C LEU A 310 8.83 8.25 23.66
N SER A 311 9.64 7.42 24.30
CA SER A 311 10.88 6.87 23.72
C SER A 311 10.59 6.04 22.47
N TRP A 312 9.57 5.19 22.49
CA TRP A 312 9.15 4.44 21.32
C TRP A 312 8.61 5.34 20.20
N ALA A 313 7.84 6.37 20.52
CA ALA A 313 7.40 7.33 19.53
C ALA A 313 8.57 8.07 18.90
N GLN A 314 9.56 8.50 19.72
CA GLN A 314 10.74 9.24 19.28
C GLN A 314 11.70 8.39 18.42
N SER A 315 11.74 7.07 18.65
CA SER A 315 12.61 6.16 17.90
C SER A 315 12.05 5.72 16.55
N MET A 316 10.77 6.01 16.25
CA MET A 316 10.21 5.72 14.92
C MET A 316 10.84 6.62 13.85
N THR A 317 10.65 6.26 12.58
CA THR A 317 10.98 7.12 11.46
C THR A 317 9.79 7.27 10.51
N TRP A 318 9.60 8.47 10.02
CA TRP A 318 8.67 8.80 8.95
C TRP A 318 9.46 9.39 7.78
N LYS A 319 9.44 8.73 6.62
CA LYS A 319 10.27 9.10 5.45
C LYS A 319 11.77 9.31 5.81
N GLY A 320 12.29 8.51 6.74
CA GLY A 320 13.69 8.59 7.20
C GLY A 320 13.94 9.64 8.29
N ILE A 321 12.95 10.44 8.68
CA ILE A 321 13.08 11.51 9.68
C ILE A 321 12.46 11.03 11.01
N ARG A 322 13.16 11.28 12.12
CA ARG A 322 12.63 11.02 13.47
C ARG A 322 11.66 12.12 13.87
N PRO A 323 10.52 11.80 14.52
CA PRO A 323 9.61 12.81 15.02
C PRO A 323 10.19 13.56 16.22
N ILE A 324 9.73 14.79 16.39
CA ILE A 324 9.87 15.55 17.63
C ILE A 324 8.72 15.09 18.54
N VAL A 325 9.04 14.63 19.76
CA VAL A 325 8.06 14.10 20.69
C VAL A 325 8.12 14.88 22.00
N ARG A 326 6.95 15.29 22.51
CA ARG A 326 6.85 16.05 23.75
C ARG A 326 5.60 15.66 24.55
N MET A 327 5.63 15.94 25.87
CA MET A 327 4.42 15.92 26.72
C MET A 327 3.78 17.30 26.70
N LEU A 328 2.45 17.33 26.65
CA LEU A 328 1.66 18.53 26.89
C LEU A 328 1.23 18.53 28.37
N HIS A 329 1.53 19.60 29.07
CA HIS A 329 1.31 19.70 30.53
C HIS A 329 -0.01 20.38 30.89
N GLY A 330 -0.82 20.76 29.89
CA GLY A 330 -2.14 21.37 30.13
C GLY A 330 -3.15 20.43 30.79
N VAL A 331 -4.02 20.97 31.63
CA VAL A 331 -5.17 20.25 32.17
C VAL A 331 -6.39 20.52 31.32
N TYR A 332 -6.77 19.51 30.52
CA TYR A 332 -7.84 19.64 29.51
C TYR A 332 -9.17 19.13 30.06
N ARG A 333 -10.15 20.01 30.21
CA ARG A 333 -11.50 19.68 30.69
C ARG A 333 -12.48 19.54 29.55
N ARG A 334 -13.29 18.50 29.58
CA ARG A 334 -14.39 18.32 28.60
C ARG A 334 -15.57 19.23 28.96
N GLY A 335 -16.32 19.62 27.89
CA GLY A 335 -17.60 20.32 28.08
C GLY A 335 -17.48 21.81 28.34
N VAL A 336 -16.28 22.36 28.26
CA VAL A 336 -16.09 23.83 28.27
C VAL A 336 -16.68 24.36 27.00
N LYS A 337 -17.70 25.21 27.09
CA LYS A 337 -18.35 25.87 25.99
C LYS A 337 -18.32 27.38 26.22
N LEU A 338 -17.87 28.12 25.24
CA LEU A 338 -18.02 29.57 25.23
C LEU A 338 -19.48 29.91 24.99
N SER A 339 -19.99 30.93 25.67
CA SER A 339 -21.28 31.54 25.37
C SER A 339 -21.22 32.19 23.98
N LYS A 340 -22.38 32.45 23.39
CA LYS A 340 -22.44 33.18 22.12
C LYS A 340 -21.76 34.55 22.17
N ALA A 341 -21.87 35.22 23.30
CA ALA A 341 -21.27 36.57 23.53
C ALA A 341 -19.74 36.49 23.55
N GLU A 342 -19.18 35.51 24.27
CA GLU A 342 -17.72 35.27 24.32
C GLU A 342 -17.16 34.81 22.97
N TYR A 343 -17.92 34.07 22.18
CA TYR A 343 -17.49 33.60 20.85
C TYR A 343 -17.61 34.66 19.75
N ALA A 344 -18.52 35.65 19.88
CA ALA A 344 -18.81 36.63 18.85
C ALA A 344 -17.58 37.39 18.34
N PRO A 345 -16.65 37.89 19.17
CA PRO A 345 -15.44 38.57 18.68
C PRO A 345 -14.54 37.67 17.83
N THR A 346 -14.42 36.42 18.21
CA THR A 346 -13.66 35.42 17.44
C THR A 346 -14.38 35.09 16.13
N ALA A 347 -15.70 34.89 16.18
CA ALA A 347 -16.50 34.58 14.99
C ALA A 347 -16.42 35.70 13.93
N ALA A 348 -16.39 36.98 14.33
CA ALA A 348 -16.25 38.11 13.43
C ALA A 348 -14.94 38.13 12.63
N ARG A 349 -13.91 37.46 13.10
CA ARG A 349 -12.60 37.34 12.44
C ARG A 349 -12.51 36.19 11.44
N LEU A 350 -13.50 35.31 11.43
CA LEU A 350 -13.51 34.12 10.58
C LEU A 350 -14.05 34.49 9.19
N GLN A 351 -13.16 34.49 8.22
CA GLN A 351 -13.54 34.65 6.81
C GLN A 351 -13.84 33.28 6.23
N ARG A 352 -15.11 33.02 5.98
CA ARG A 352 -15.57 31.71 5.49
C ARG A 352 -15.72 31.73 3.99
N THR A 353 -15.26 30.66 3.32
CA THR A 353 -15.39 30.52 1.86
C THR A 353 -16.86 30.24 1.51
N VAL A 354 -17.43 31.01 0.60
CA VAL A 354 -18.81 30.85 0.14
C VAL A 354 -19.07 29.44 -0.38
N ASN A 355 -20.21 28.85 -0.04
CA ASN A 355 -20.68 27.50 -0.35
C ASN A 355 -19.98 26.37 0.41
N ILE A 356 -18.90 26.64 1.12
CA ILE A 356 -18.15 25.66 1.92
C ILE A 356 -17.74 26.22 3.30
N GLU A 357 -18.58 27.08 3.88
CA GLU A 357 -18.32 27.84 5.11
C GLU A 357 -17.93 26.97 6.33
N LYS A 358 -18.39 25.72 6.35
CA LYS A 358 -18.08 24.76 7.42
C LYS A 358 -16.69 24.11 7.28
N TRP A 359 -16.12 24.15 6.08
CA TRP A 359 -14.90 23.39 5.74
C TRP A 359 -13.71 24.26 5.38
N SER A 360 -13.92 25.53 5.01
CA SER A 360 -12.86 26.45 4.61
C SER A 360 -12.99 27.78 5.33
N VAL A 361 -12.01 28.08 6.17
CA VAL A 361 -11.96 29.27 7.01
C VAL A 361 -10.59 29.91 6.92
N ASN A 362 -10.55 31.22 6.65
CA ASN A 362 -9.35 32.04 6.76
C ASN A 362 -9.42 32.88 8.02
N ILE A 363 -8.31 33.01 8.73
CA ILE A 363 -8.16 33.84 9.93
C ILE A 363 -7.05 34.82 9.67
N SER A 364 -7.38 36.11 9.66
CA SER A 364 -6.39 37.18 9.56
C SER A 364 -5.78 37.49 10.95
N PRO A 365 -4.48 37.77 11.04
CA PRO A 365 -3.87 38.23 12.30
C PRO A 365 -4.52 39.53 12.78
N GLN A 366 -4.59 39.71 14.11
CA GLN A 366 -4.90 41.02 14.67
C GLN A 366 -3.74 41.95 14.37
N LEU A 367 -4.04 43.04 13.68
CA LEU A 367 -3.15 44.21 13.71
C LEU A 367 -3.30 44.79 15.11
N PHE A 368 -2.35 44.55 15.99
CA PHE A 368 -2.26 45.35 17.20
C PHE A 368 -1.90 46.74 16.73
N SER A 369 -2.84 47.67 16.84
CA SER A 369 -2.52 49.11 16.80
C SER A 369 -1.56 49.33 17.98
N THR A 370 -0.30 49.55 17.66
CA THR A 370 0.66 50.12 18.58
C THR A 370 0.15 51.50 18.93
N THR A 371 -0.56 51.63 20.03
CA THR A 371 -0.78 52.91 20.72
C THR A 371 0.47 53.19 21.52
#